data_7d3c72f8bcf773e7a01fc3eafec7d474
#
_entry.id   7d3c72f8bcf773e7a01fc3eafec7d474
#
_cell.length_a   1.000
_cell.length_b   1.000
_cell.length_c   1.000
_cell.angle_alpha   90.00
_cell.angle_beta   90.00
_cell.angle_gamma   90.00
#
_symmetry.space_group_name_H-M   'P 1'
#
loop_
_entity.id
_entity.type
_entity.pdbx_description
1 polymer ?
#
loop_
_entity_poly.entity_id
_entity_poly.type
_entity_poly.pdbx_seq_one_letter_code
_entity_poly.pdbx_strand_id
1 'polypeptide(L)'
;MFCDTAPVPERYWAWRAGLGWIGKNTQLIIPHAGSTFFLGELFLNAEADTYDRPQPNRCGRCNRCLQACPTKALETPYSLNAHRCLSYLTIENKSEIPDSIAPFMGNRVYGCDECQKACPWNRFATPCRTPELQPSPEFMNMKKEDWKQLSEEKYRALFKGSAVKLSLIHISEPTRH
;
A
#
# COMPACT_ATOMS: atom_id res chain seq x y z
N MET A 1 11.85 9.70 15.66
CA MET A 1 11.18 9.46 14.37
C MET A 1 10.78 7.99 14.33
N PHE A 2 9.52 7.71 14.04
CA PHE A 2 8.98 6.36 13.87
C PHE A 2 8.66 6.17 12.38
N CYS A 3 8.89 4.96 11.86
CA CYS A 3 8.49 4.59 10.52
C CYS A 3 7.98 3.14 10.63
N ASP A 4 6.68 2.93 10.58
CA ASP A 4 5.97 1.65 10.73
C ASP A 4 6.31 0.85 12.02
N THR A 5 6.93 1.49 13.01
CA THR A 5 7.36 0.86 14.27
C THR A 5 6.48 1.24 15.46
N ALA A 6 5.51 2.11 15.27
CA ALA A 6 4.56 2.54 16.30
C ALA A 6 3.11 2.36 15.81
N PRO A 7 2.17 2.01 16.68
CA PRO A 7 0.76 1.80 16.32
C PRO A 7 0.02 3.14 16.14
N VAL A 8 0.48 3.95 15.20
CA VAL A 8 -0.13 5.25 14.86
C VAL A 8 -1.12 5.04 13.71
N PRO A 9 -2.40 5.37 13.84
CA PRO A 9 -3.38 5.24 12.78
C PRO A 9 -3.35 6.46 11.83
N GLU A 10 -2.32 6.58 10.98
CA GLU A 10 -2.03 7.73 10.12
C GLU A 10 -3.23 8.13 9.26
N ARG A 11 -3.94 7.17 8.68
CA ARG A 11 -5.13 7.46 7.86
C ARG A 11 -6.26 8.10 8.66
N TYR A 12 -6.41 7.71 9.93
CA TYR A 12 -7.40 8.29 10.82
C TYR A 12 -7.06 9.74 11.14
N TRP A 13 -5.80 10.01 11.50
CA TRP A 13 -5.36 11.36 11.82
C TRP A 13 -5.38 12.27 10.59
N ALA A 14 -4.97 11.78 9.43
CA ALA A 14 -5.09 12.51 8.17
C ALA A 14 -6.55 12.87 7.83
N TRP A 15 -7.49 11.96 8.06
CA TRP A 15 -8.92 12.27 7.94
C TRP A 15 -9.37 13.29 8.97
N ARG A 16 -8.98 13.15 10.23
CA ARG A 16 -9.30 14.10 11.31
C ARG A 16 -8.75 15.50 11.03
N ALA A 17 -7.57 15.56 10.43
CA ALA A 17 -6.91 16.80 9.99
C ALA A 17 -7.50 17.40 8.69
N GLY A 18 -8.62 16.85 8.18
CA GLY A 18 -9.31 17.43 7.02
C GLY A 18 -8.64 17.19 5.68
N LEU A 19 -7.58 16.37 5.58
CA LEU A 19 -6.86 16.13 4.31
C LEU A 19 -7.75 15.43 3.28
N GLY A 20 -8.65 14.55 3.72
CA GLY A 20 -9.50 13.79 2.83
C GLY A 20 -10.52 12.95 3.59
N TRP A 21 -11.02 11.88 2.98
CA TRP A 21 -11.93 10.92 3.61
C TRP A 21 -11.43 9.50 3.44
N ILE A 22 -11.83 8.62 4.35
CA ILE A 22 -11.56 7.18 4.21
C ILE A 22 -12.55 6.61 3.18
N GLY A 23 -12.00 6.08 2.09
CA GLY A 23 -12.77 5.46 1.01
C GLY A 23 -13.29 4.07 1.36
N LYS A 24 -14.23 3.54 0.53
CA LYS A 24 -14.73 2.16 0.67
C LYS A 24 -13.64 1.09 0.56
N ASN A 25 -12.51 1.42 -0.07
CA ASN A 25 -11.30 0.59 -0.14
C ASN A 25 -10.35 0.76 1.06
N THR A 26 -10.79 1.41 2.12
CA THR A 26 -10.05 1.70 3.35
C THR A 26 -8.85 2.66 3.18
N GLN A 27 -8.61 3.20 1.99
CA GLN A 27 -7.55 4.17 1.75
C GLN A 27 -8.03 5.60 2.03
N LEU A 28 -7.10 6.48 2.45
CA LEU A 28 -7.36 7.91 2.46
C LEU A 28 -7.44 8.41 1.02
N ILE A 29 -8.50 9.15 0.71
CA ILE A 29 -8.68 9.79 -0.60
C ILE A 29 -8.65 11.31 -0.39
N ILE A 30 -7.68 11.97 -0.99
CA ILE A 30 -7.52 13.42 -0.94
C ILE A 30 -8.20 14.04 -2.17
N PRO A 31 -9.09 15.04 -2.00
CA PRO A 31 -9.73 15.72 -3.12
C PRO A 31 -8.70 16.24 -4.13
N HIS A 32 -8.96 16.01 -5.41
CA HIS A 32 -8.10 16.45 -6.52
C HIS A 32 -6.66 15.93 -6.52
N ALA A 33 -6.35 14.91 -5.70
CA ALA A 33 -5.03 14.34 -5.62
C ALA A 33 -5.03 12.78 -5.56
N GLY A 34 -6.17 12.14 -5.21
CA GLY A 34 -6.30 10.69 -5.22
C GLY A 34 -5.91 10.04 -3.89
N SER A 35 -5.33 8.84 -3.94
CA SER A 35 -5.00 8.05 -2.74
C SER A 35 -3.57 7.50 -2.72
N THR A 36 -2.70 7.98 -3.62
CA THR A 36 -1.32 7.49 -3.73
C THR A 36 -0.37 8.46 -3.05
N PHE A 37 -0.26 8.35 -1.72
CA PHE A 37 0.56 9.22 -0.86
C PHE A 37 1.25 8.42 0.22
N PHE A 38 2.41 8.92 0.65
CA PHE A 38 2.93 8.63 1.97
C PHE A 38 2.35 9.65 2.96
N LEU A 39 1.95 9.16 4.13
CA LEU A 39 1.46 10.00 5.22
C LEU A 39 2.58 10.20 6.23
N GLY A 40 2.67 11.38 6.80
CA GLY A 40 3.59 11.72 7.87
C GLY A 40 2.86 12.56 8.91
N GLU A 41 3.24 12.40 10.17
CA GLU A 41 2.66 13.10 11.32
C GLU A 41 3.76 13.75 12.13
N LEU A 42 3.49 14.98 12.55
CA LEU A 42 4.33 15.71 13.49
C LEU A 42 3.61 15.83 14.83
N PHE A 43 4.20 15.28 15.87
CA PHE A 43 3.75 15.47 17.24
C PHE A 43 4.41 16.69 17.82
N LEU A 44 3.63 17.72 18.12
CA LEU A 44 4.12 18.99 18.65
C LEU A 44 3.55 19.23 20.04
N ASN A 45 4.36 19.80 20.92
CA ASN A 45 3.92 20.32 22.22
C ASN A 45 3.59 21.82 22.05
N ALA A 46 2.59 22.09 21.19
CA ALA A 46 2.10 23.43 20.92
C ALA A 46 0.60 23.36 20.60
N GLU A 47 -0.14 24.38 20.96
CA GLU A 47 -1.53 24.53 20.56
C GLU A 47 -1.60 25.11 19.14
N ALA A 48 -2.56 24.67 18.36
CA ALA A 48 -2.86 25.25 17.06
C ALA A 48 -3.96 26.31 17.19
N ASP A 49 -3.84 27.39 16.44
CA ASP A 49 -4.84 28.47 16.43
C ASP A 49 -6.18 28.03 15.85
N THR A 50 -6.12 27.07 14.90
CA THR A 50 -7.29 26.54 14.21
C THR A 50 -7.13 25.07 13.90
N TYR A 51 -8.25 24.36 13.80
CA TYR A 51 -8.29 22.95 13.43
C TYR A 51 -9.22 22.75 12.23
N ASP A 52 -8.74 22.06 11.21
CA ASP A 52 -9.56 21.67 10.08
C ASP A 52 -10.64 20.64 10.49
N ARG A 53 -11.73 20.59 9.72
CA ARG A 53 -12.79 19.63 9.94
C ARG A 53 -12.63 18.42 9.02
N PRO A 54 -12.98 17.21 9.48
CA PRO A 54 -12.96 16.03 8.64
C PRO A 54 -13.78 16.23 7.36
N GLN A 55 -13.22 15.79 6.23
CA GLN A 55 -13.92 15.87 4.96
C GLN A 55 -15.10 14.88 4.90
N PRO A 56 -16.22 15.27 4.26
CA PRO A 56 -17.33 14.36 4.05
C PRO A 56 -16.94 13.25 3.07
N ASN A 57 -17.50 12.06 3.26
CA ASN A 57 -17.27 10.94 2.37
C ASN A 57 -17.92 11.20 0.99
N ARG A 58 -17.13 11.03 -0.08
CA ARG A 58 -17.57 11.27 -1.46
C ARG A 58 -17.61 10.00 -2.31
N CYS A 59 -17.56 8.81 -1.71
CA CYS A 59 -17.70 7.55 -2.45
C CYS A 59 -19.11 7.34 -3.02
N GLY A 60 -20.14 7.85 -2.37
CA GLY A 60 -21.53 7.74 -2.82
C GLY A 60 -21.93 6.30 -3.15
N ARG A 61 -22.56 6.08 -4.31
CA ARG A 61 -22.99 4.76 -4.79
C ARG A 61 -21.87 3.95 -5.48
N CYS A 62 -20.67 4.53 -5.67
CA CYS A 62 -19.57 3.86 -6.35
C CYS A 62 -19.07 2.64 -5.57
N ASN A 63 -18.89 1.50 -6.25
CA ASN A 63 -18.36 0.25 -5.70
C ASN A 63 -17.24 -0.34 -6.57
N ARG A 64 -16.59 0.47 -7.42
CA ARG A 64 -15.56 0.02 -8.36
C ARG A 64 -14.40 -0.69 -7.67
N CYS A 65 -13.94 -0.18 -6.54
CA CYS A 65 -12.84 -0.78 -5.77
C CYS A 65 -13.18 -2.17 -5.23
N LEU A 66 -14.42 -2.38 -4.76
CA LEU A 66 -14.87 -3.70 -4.30
C LEU A 66 -14.93 -4.70 -5.46
N GLN A 67 -15.46 -4.24 -6.61
CA GLN A 67 -15.59 -5.07 -7.81
C GLN A 67 -14.22 -5.43 -8.40
N ALA A 68 -13.27 -4.51 -8.39
CA ALA A 68 -11.93 -4.69 -8.94
C ALA A 68 -11.01 -5.56 -8.07
N CYS A 69 -11.36 -5.79 -6.81
CA CYS A 69 -10.53 -6.60 -5.91
C CYS A 69 -10.48 -8.08 -6.41
N PRO A 70 -9.32 -8.59 -6.83
CA PRO A 70 -9.22 -9.91 -7.43
C PRO A 70 -9.59 -11.03 -6.46
N THR A 71 -9.26 -10.88 -5.20
CA THR A 71 -9.50 -11.87 -4.13
C THR A 71 -10.75 -11.59 -3.31
N LYS A 72 -11.50 -10.51 -3.65
CA LYS A 72 -12.63 -10.04 -2.85
C LYS A 72 -12.28 -9.76 -1.38
N ALA A 73 -11.07 -9.30 -1.13
CA ALA A 73 -10.61 -8.90 0.20
C ALA A 73 -11.40 -7.71 0.77
N LEU A 74 -11.98 -6.88 -0.10
CA LEU A 74 -12.95 -5.83 0.26
C LEU A 74 -14.35 -6.45 0.28
N GLU A 75 -14.69 -7.14 1.35
CA GLU A 75 -15.95 -7.89 1.49
C GLU A 75 -17.16 -6.95 1.57
N THR A 76 -17.01 -5.88 2.32
CA THR A 76 -18.01 -4.82 2.45
C THR A 76 -17.33 -3.44 2.36
N PRO A 77 -18.07 -2.37 2.08
CA PRO A 77 -17.51 -1.02 2.15
C PRO A 77 -16.84 -0.74 3.49
N TYR A 78 -15.64 -0.16 3.45
CA TYR A 78 -14.84 0.24 4.61
C TYR A 78 -14.27 -0.93 5.45
N SER A 79 -14.38 -2.15 4.96
CA SER A 79 -13.85 -3.36 5.61
C SER A 79 -12.88 -4.08 4.69
N LEU A 80 -11.74 -4.48 5.22
CA LEU A 80 -10.71 -5.22 4.51
C LEU A 80 -10.36 -6.49 5.28
N ASN A 81 -10.51 -7.64 4.63
CA ASN A 81 -9.94 -8.88 5.10
C ASN A 81 -8.47 -8.95 4.66
N ALA A 82 -7.55 -8.68 5.58
CA ALA A 82 -6.11 -8.65 5.31
C ALA A 82 -5.60 -10.00 4.78
N HIS A 83 -6.08 -11.12 5.32
CA HIS A 83 -5.66 -12.47 4.91
C HIS A 83 -6.06 -12.86 3.48
N ARG A 84 -6.88 -12.02 2.83
CA ARG A 84 -7.22 -12.14 1.41
C ARG A 84 -6.60 -11.04 0.56
N CYS A 85 -6.04 -10.00 1.18
CA CYS A 85 -5.47 -8.87 0.46
C CYS A 85 -4.10 -9.22 -0.13
N LEU A 86 -3.95 -9.16 -1.45
CA LEU A 86 -2.67 -9.45 -2.10
C LEU A 86 -1.54 -8.50 -1.65
N SER A 87 -1.85 -7.25 -1.32
CA SER A 87 -0.86 -6.33 -0.77
C SER A 87 -0.33 -6.84 0.57
N TYR A 88 -1.22 -7.20 1.49
CA TYR A 88 -0.84 -7.78 2.78
C TYR A 88 -0.05 -9.09 2.62
N LEU A 89 -0.55 -9.99 1.77
CA LEU A 89 0.06 -11.30 1.57
C LEU A 89 1.45 -11.24 0.92
N THR A 90 1.75 -10.20 0.14
CA THR A 90 3.05 -10.04 -0.52
C THR A 90 4.02 -9.13 0.24
N ILE A 91 3.57 -8.42 1.26
CA ILE A 91 4.39 -7.45 2.00
C ILE A 91 4.57 -7.85 3.47
N GLU A 92 3.46 -8.16 4.15
CA GLU A 92 3.42 -8.32 5.61
C GLU A 92 3.32 -9.78 6.07
N ASN A 93 2.78 -10.64 5.21
CA ASN A 93 2.57 -12.05 5.56
C ASN A 93 3.88 -12.79 5.66
N LYS A 94 4.10 -13.48 6.78
CA LYS A 94 5.30 -14.30 7.05
C LYS A 94 5.14 -15.77 6.68
N SER A 95 3.93 -16.15 6.29
CA SER A 95 3.59 -17.53 5.92
C SER A 95 3.51 -17.67 4.40
N GLU A 96 3.44 -18.90 3.92
CA GLU A 96 3.15 -19.16 2.52
C GLU A 96 1.80 -18.57 2.09
N ILE A 97 1.71 -18.18 0.83
CA ILE A 97 0.47 -17.68 0.26
C ILE A 97 -0.48 -18.87 0.07
N PRO A 98 -1.72 -18.81 0.59
CA PRO A 98 -2.66 -19.92 0.46
C PRO A 98 -2.92 -20.28 -1.01
N ASP A 99 -3.00 -21.58 -1.33
CA ASP A 99 -3.29 -22.09 -2.68
C ASP A 99 -4.60 -21.55 -3.24
N SER A 100 -5.56 -21.26 -2.38
CA SER A 100 -6.85 -20.65 -2.78
C SER A 100 -6.71 -19.21 -3.27
N ILE A 101 -5.60 -18.53 -2.94
CA ILE A 101 -5.31 -17.13 -3.32
C ILE A 101 -4.30 -17.07 -4.48
N ALA A 102 -3.37 -18.01 -4.56
CA ALA A 102 -2.31 -18.04 -5.56
C ALA A 102 -2.77 -17.79 -7.01
N PRO A 103 -3.91 -18.34 -7.50
CA PRO A 103 -4.40 -18.07 -8.85
C PRO A 103 -4.72 -16.60 -9.14
N PHE A 104 -5.04 -15.83 -8.11
CA PHE A 104 -5.39 -14.41 -8.24
C PHE A 104 -4.18 -13.48 -8.25
N MET A 105 -2.99 -13.98 -7.98
CA MET A 105 -1.76 -13.17 -7.96
C MET A 105 -1.36 -12.67 -9.34
N GLY A 106 -1.57 -13.47 -10.38
CA GLY A 106 -1.12 -13.12 -11.73
C GLY A 106 0.39 -12.92 -11.79
N ASN A 107 0.84 -11.76 -12.26
CA ASN A 107 2.26 -11.39 -12.33
C ASN A 107 2.71 -10.49 -11.17
N ARG A 108 1.97 -10.44 -10.07
CA ARG A 108 2.31 -9.59 -8.92
C ARG A 108 3.35 -10.28 -8.05
N VAL A 109 4.45 -9.58 -7.80
CA VAL A 109 5.52 -10.02 -6.91
C VAL A 109 5.44 -9.30 -5.57
N TYR A 110 5.07 -8.01 -5.59
CA TYR A 110 5.03 -7.14 -4.43
C TYR A 110 3.90 -6.13 -4.55
N GLY A 111 3.04 -6.04 -3.56
CA GLY A 111 1.93 -5.09 -3.49
C GLY A 111 0.76 -5.40 -4.44
N CYS A 112 -0.31 -4.63 -4.28
CA CYS A 112 -1.50 -4.72 -5.13
C CYS A 112 -2.29 -3.41 -5.06
N ASP A 113 -2.43 -2.71 -6.17
CA ASP A 113 -3.10 -1.41 -6.27
C ASP A 113 -4.44 -1.46 -7.02
N GLU A 114 -5.03 -2.64 -7.26
CA GLU A 114 -6.22 -2.77 -8.10
C GLU A 114 -7.40 -1.94 -7.58
N CYS A 115 -7.60 -1.88 -6.27
CA CYS A 115 -8.66 -1.06 -5.67
C CYS A 115 -8.38 0.45 -5.79
N GLN A 116 -7.11 0.86 -5.84
CA GLN A 116 -6.72 2.25 -6.07
C GLN A 116 -6.84 2.61 -7.54
N LYS A 117 -6.35 1.77 -8.46
CA LYS A 117 -6.48 1.97 -9.91
C LYS A 117 -7.93 2.08 -10.35
N ALA A 118 -8.83 1.29 -9.77
CA ALA A 118 -10.26 1.34 -10.07
C ALA A 118 -10.97 2.57 -9.49
N CYS A 119 -10.35 3.28 -8.55
CA CYS A 119 -10.95 4.43 -7.90
C CYS A 119 -10.96 5.64 -8.86
N PRO A 120 -12.15 6.23 -9.17
CA PRO A 120 -12.24 7.35 -10.07
C PRO A 120 -11.54 8.62 -9.57
N TRP A 121 -11.27 8.71 -8.27
CA TRP A 121 -10.53 9.83 -7.69
C TRP A 121 -9.04 9.79 -8.00
N ASN A 122 -8.48 8.62 -8.32
CA ASN A 122 -7.07 8.49 -8.71
C ASN A 122 -6.77 9.02 -10.13
N ARG A 123 -7.78 9.43 -10.91
CA ARG A 123 -7.56 10.20 -12.14
C ARG A 123 -6.86 11.53 -11.90
N PHE A 124 -6.88 12.04 -10.67
CA PHE A 124 -6.19 13.27 -10.28
C PHE A 124 -4.79 13.01 -9.70
N ALA A 125 -4.40 11.75 -9.52
CA ALA A 125 -3.07 11.41 -9.01
C ALA A 125 -1.99 11.86 -10.01
N THR A 126 -0.94 12.46 -9.48
CA THR A 126 0.23 12.86 -10.27
C THR A 126 1.35 11.82 -10.11
N PRO A 127 2.13 11.54 -11.15
CA PRO A 127 3.29 10.68 -11.03
C PRO A 127 4.29 11.20 -10.01
N CYS A 128 4.86 10.29 -9.21
CA CYS A 128 5.94 10.63 -8.30
C CYS A 128 7.16 11.11 -9.08
N ARG A 129 7.72 12.27 -8.71
CA ARG A 129 8.91 12.86 -9.32
C ARG A 129 10.14 12.82 -8.42
N THR A 130 10.02 12.27 -7.22
CA THR A 130 11.10 12.15 -6.25
C THR A 130 12.13 11.15 -6.77
N PRO A 131 13.37 11.55 -7.05
CA PRO A 131 14.37 10.67 -7.68
C PRO A 131 14.65 9.40 -6.88
N GLU A 132 14.69 9.52 -5.55
CA GLU A 132 14.97 8.42 -4.62
C GLU A 132 13.87 7.34 -4.62
N LEU A 133 12.67 7.67 -5.12
CA LEU A 133 11.53 6.74 -5.21
C LEU A 133 11.34 6.19 -6.62
N GLN A 134 12.20 6.55 -7.58
CA GLN A 134 12.14 5.99 -8.91
C GLN A 134 12.73 4.58 -8.94
N PRO A 135 12.10 3.63 -9.65
CA PRO A 135 12.66 2.29 -9.80
C PRO A 135 13.97 2.31 -10.60
N SER A 136 14.91 1.43 -10.25
CA SER A 136 16.16 1.31 -11.01
C SER A 136 15.89 0.82 -12.44
N PRO A 137 16.72 1.23 -13.42
CA PRO A 137 16.62 0.72 -14.80
C PRO A 137 16.75 -0.82 -14.87
N GLU A 138 17.59 -1.40 -14.02
CA GLU A 138 17.73 -2.86 -13.93
C GLU A 138 16.41 -3.52 -13.54
N PHE A 139 15.73 -3.02 -12.50
CA PHE A 139 14.43 -3.51 -12.08
C PHE A 139 13.39 -3.40 -13.21
N MET A 140 13.34 -2.26 -13.89
CA MET A 140 12.36 -2.02 -14.96
C MET A 140 12.54 -2.91 -16.18
N ASN A 141 13.75 -3.41 -16.42
CA ASN A 141 14.08 -4.28 -17.55
C ASN A 141 13.94 -5.78 -17.23
N MET A 142 13.66 -6.15 -15.99
CA MET A 142 13.48 -7.56 -15.58
C MET A 142 12.30 -8.21 -16.27
N LYS A 143 12.55 -9.39 -16.85
CA LYS A 143 11.55 -10.26 -17.46
C LYS A 143 11.11 -11.33 -16.45
N LYS A 144 10.04 -12.05 -16.78
CA LYS A 144 9.51 -13.13 -15.94
C LYS A 144 10.54 -14.21 -15.63
N GLU A 145 11.41 -14.49 -16.56
CA GLU A 145 12.49 -15.48 -16.45
C GLU A 145 13.53 -15.04 -15.42
N ASP A 146 13.87 -13.75 -15.41
CA ASP A 146 14.83 -13.16 -14.46
C ASP A 146 14.32 -13.27 -13.02
N TRP A 147 13.01 -13.09 -12.82
CA TRP A 147 12.37 -13.26 -11.52
C TRP A 147 12.41 -14.71 -11.02
N LYS A 148 12.22 -15.69 -11.92
CA LYS A 148 12.27 -17.11 -11.56
C LYS A 148 13.68 -17.59 -11.19
N GLN A 149 14.70 -16.94 -11.73
CA GLN A 149 16.12 -17.27 -11.53
C GLN A 149 16.83 -16.32 -10.56
N LEU A 150 16.06 -15.46 -9.87
CA LEU A 150 16.61 -14.46 -8.99
C LEU A 150 17.25 -15.11 -7.76
N SER A 151 18.59 -15.07 -7.67
CA SER A 151 19.30 -15.53 -6.47
C SER A 151 19.10 -14.54 -5.32
N GLU A 152 19.28 -15.02 -4.09
CA GLU A 152 19.20 -14.18 -2.90
C GLU A 152 20.22 -13.03 -2.95
N GLU A 153 21.42 -13.29 -3.40
CA GLU A 153 22.48 -12.28 -3.55
C GLU A 153 22.06 -11.18 -4.53
N LYS A 154 21.57 -11.55 -5.71
CA LYS A 154 21.08 -10.60 -6.72
C LYS A 154 19.87 -9.83 -6.21
N TYR A 155 18.97 -10.50 -5.50
CA TYR A 155 17.82 -9.86 -4.84
C TYR A 155 18.26 -8.79 -3.84
N ARG A 156 19.20 -9.13 -2.95
CA ARG A 156 19.73 -8.19 -1.94
C ARG A 156 20.43 -6.99 -2.58
N ALA A 157 21.11 -7.19 -3.71
CA ALA A 157 21.74 -6.10 -4.45
C ALA A 157 20.70 -5.19 -5.11
N LEU A 158 19.74 -5.78 -5.84
CA LEU A 158 18.71 -5.07 -6.59
C LEU A 158 17.83 -4.19 -5.70
N PHE A 159 17.45 -4.68 -4.52
CA PHE A 159 16.56 -4.01 -3.59
C PHE A 159 17.27 -3.34 -2.40
N LYS A 160 18.59 -3.11 -2.53
CA LYS A 160 19.33 -2.39 -1.49
C LYS A 160 18.75 -0.99 -1.26
N GLY A 161 18.34 -0.72 -0.02
CA GLY A 161 17.75 0.58 0.35
C GLY A 161 16.28 0.76 -0.05
N SER A 162 15.62 -0.25 -0.63
CA SER A 162 14.19 -0.19 -0.96
C SER A 162 13.31 -0.83 0.11
N ALA A 163 12.03 -0.43 0.16
CA ALA A 163 11.03 -1.03 1.05
C ALA A 163 10.79 -2.53 0.75
N VAL A 164 11.00 -2.97 -0.49
CA VAL A 164 10.90 -4.38 -0.89
C VAL A 164 11.88 -5.26 -0.12
N LYS A 165 13.10 -4.77 0.15
CA LYS A 165 14.09 -5.49 0.97
C LYS A 165 13.61 -5.70 2.41
N LEU A 166 12.92 -4.72 2.98
CA LEU A 166 12.44 -4.81 4.36
C LEU A 166 11.37 -5.89 4.51
N SER A 167 10.49 -6.07 3.53
CA SER A 167 9.43 -7.09 3.60
C SER A 167 9.98 -8.52 3.55
N LEU A 168 11.05 -8.78 2.80
CA LEU A 168 11.63 -10.13 2.65
C LEU A 168 12.67 -10.49 3.72
N ILE A 169 13.16 -9.56 4.52
CA ILE A 169 13.92 -9.88 5.75
C ILE A 169 13.07 -10.76 6.67
N HIS A 170 11.76 -10.61 6.64
CA HIS A 170 10.84 -11.45 7.40
C HIS A 170 10.57 -12.84 6.78
N ILE A 171 10.90 -13.05 5.51
CA ILE A 171 10.70 -14.33 4.80
C ILE A 171 11.96 -15.21 4.88
N SER A 172 13.15 -14.61 4.97
CA SER A 172 14.44 -15.32 4.91
C SER A 172 15.12 -15.58 6.25
N GLU A 173 14.61 -15.06 7.36
CA GLU A 173 15.09 -15.45 8.68
C GLU A 173 14.18 -16.55 9.25
N PRO A 174 14.65 -17.82 9.29
CA PRO A 174 14.01 -18.80 10.14
C PRO A 174 14.12 -18.30 11.59
N THR A 175 12.99 -18.21 12.25
CA THR A 175 12.79 -17.89 13.65
C THR A 175 14.00 -18.22 14.51
N ARG A 176 14.77 -17.23 14.93
CA ARG A 176 15.59 -17.36 16.14
C ARG A 176 14.62 -17.27 17.31
N HIS A 177 14.38 -18.43 17.91
CA HIS A 177 13.82 -18.57 19.25
C HIS A 177 14.80 -18.04 20.29
#